data_c3143a613da2c6e65f33b6cef68a90ec
#
_entry.id   c3143a613da2c6e65f33b6cef68a90ec
#
_cell.length_a   1.000
_cell.length_b   1.000
_cell.length_c   1.000
_cell.angle_alpha   90.00
_cell.angle_beta   90.00
_cell.angle_gamma   90.00
#
_symmetry.space_group_name_H-M   'P 1'
#
loop_
_entity.id
_entity.type
_entity.pdbx_description
1 polymer ?
#
loop_
_entity_poly.entity_id
_entity_poly.type
_entity_poly.pdbx_seq_one_letter_code
_entity_poly.pdbx_strand_id
1 'polypeptide(L)'
;MPSPFRLDIDLVEKAMTQFSSLQHEERFNRSVCNVNVTPPLLLNENLPNRLLELTNRLSIDPNRICIEISESMFVHSEDLYLHQLNTLKNMGFLIAIDDFGNEYSSLSVLDQVPFDILKIDKLFINKIDSLLHKEIMNTLIKVSRSSDKIIIAEGIETELQSELLLSLGCHYHQGYLYSRPRKLIDN
;
A
#
# COMPACT_ATOMS: atom_id res chain seq x y z
N MET A 1 12.19 26.78 7.39
CA MET A 1 12.13 25.31 7.26
C MET A 1 11.13 25.00 6.16
N PRO A 2 11.37 24.02 5.28
CA PRO A 2 10.35 23.58 4.32
C PRO A 2 9.11 23.10 5.09
N SER A 3 7.91 23.33 4.51
CA SER A 3 6.68 22.81 5.12
C SER A 3 6.70 21.28 5.10
N PRO A 4 6.05 20.57 6.06
CA PRO A 4 5.94 19.11 6.04
C PRO A 4 5.47 18.59 4.68
N PHE A 5 4.48 19.23 4.08
CA PHE A 5 4.00 18.93 2.73
C PHE A 5 5.10 18.91 1.66
N ARG A 6 6.03 19.89 1.69
CA ARG A 6 7.11 19.96 0.70
C ARG A 6 8.10 18.81 0.85
N LEU A 7 8.39 18.41 2.09
CA LEU A 7 9.28 17.28 2.35
C LEU A 7 8.65 15.96 1.86
N ASP A 8 7.36 15.76 2.13
CA ASP A 8 6.66 14.53 1.75
C ASP A 8 6.59 14.36 0.23
N ILE A 9 6.22 15.41 -0.51
CA ILE A 9 6.16 15.36 -1.97
C ILE A 9 7.55 15.19 -2.61
N ASP A 10 8.59 15.77 -2.03
CA ASP A 10 9.97 15.62 -2.51
C ASP A 10 10.45 14.15 -2.35
N LEU A 11 10.01 13.45 -1.28
CA LEU A 11 10.29 12.02 -1.08
C LEU A 11 9.55 11.17 -2.11
N VAL A 12 8.28 11.44 -2.37
CA VAL A 12 7.50 10.77 -3.41
C VAL A 12 8.16 10.94 -4.79
N GLU A 13 8.52 12.17 -5.15
CA GLU A 13 9.19 12.47 -6.42
C GLU A 13 10.53 11.74 -6.55
N LYS A 14 11.30 11.67 -5.46
CA LYS A 14 12.56 10.92 -5.42
C LYS A 14 12.35 9.42 -5.65
N ALA A 15 11.37 8.82 -4.97
CA ALA A 15 11.03 7.40 -5.13
C ALA A 15 10.62 7.08 -6.56
N MET A 16 9.71 7.88 -7.14
CA MET A 16 9.26 7.72 -8.52
C MET A 16 10.39 7.91 -9.54
N THR A 17 11.30 8.87 -9.30
CA THR A 17 12.47 9.10 -10.17
C THR A 17 13.42 7.90 -10.14
N GLN A 18 13.69 7.31 -8.96
CA GLN A 18 14.50 6.10 -8.86
C GLN A 18 13.82 4.93 -9.55
N PHE A 19 12.50 4.76 -9.36
CA PHE A 19 11.74 3.70 -10.01
C PHE A 19 11.76 3.83 -11.54
N SER A 20 11.64 5.04 -12.10
CA SER A 20 11.65 5.26 -13.54
C SER A 20 12.95 4.80 -14.19
N SER A 21 14.09 4.92 -13.50
CA SER A 21 15.37 4.45 -14.01
C SER A 21 15.49 2.93 -14.07
N LEU A 22 14.69 2.22 -13.29
CA LEU A 22 14.74 0.76 -13.15
C LEU A 22 13.58 0.02 -13.84
N GLN A 23 12.49 0.72 -14.13
CA GLN A 23 11.24 0.11 -14.58
C GLN A 23 11.35 -0.71 -15.89
N HIS A 24 12.39 -0.46 -16.68
CA HIS A 24 12.66 -1.16 -17.95
C HIS A 24 13.59 -2.37 -17.78
N GLU A 25 14.20 -2.56 -16.61
CA GLU A 25 14.94 -3.78 -16.33
C GLU A 25 13.97 -4.97 -16.20
N GLU A 26 14.33 -6.14 -16.72
CA GLU A 26 13.47 -7.33 -16.75
C GLU A 26 12.92 -7.69 -15.36
N ARG A 27 13.77 -7.57 -14.31
CA ARG A 27 13.40 -7.84 -12.92
C ARG A 27 12.34 -6.88 -12.34
N PHE A 28 12.17 -5.69 -12.96
CA PHE A 28 11.22 -4.67 -12.49
C PHE A 28 10.08 -4.38 -13.49
N ASN A 29 10.01 -5.09 -14.61
CA ASN A 29 9.02 -4.83 -15.65
C ASN A 29 7.56 -4.97 -15.19
N ARG A 30 7.32 -5.76 -14.12
CA ARG A 30 6.01 -5.95 -13.48
C ARG A 30 5.92 -5.34 -12.07
N SER A 31 6.94 -4.63 -11.63
CA SER A 31 6.95 -4.04 -10.29
C SER A 31 6.06 -2.81 -10.21
N VAL A 32 5.53 -2.60 -9.02
CA VAL A 32 4.78 -1.41 -8.61
C VAL A 32 5.65 -0.64 -7.62
N CYS A 33 5.69 0.67 -7.75
CA CYS A 33 6.35 1.56 -6.81
C CYS A 33 5.34 2.02 -5.76
N ASN A 34 5.54 1.61 -4.52
CA ASN A 34 4.73 2.05 -3.40
C ASN A 34 5.26 3.38 -2.86
N VAL A 35 4.36 4.33 -2.64
CA VAL A 35 4.67 5.64 -2.07
C VAL A 35 3.71 5.95 -0.92
N ASN A 36 4.27 6.21 0.26
CA ASN A 36 3.49 6.59 1.43
C ASN A 36 2.98 8.01 1.28
N VAL A 37 1.69 8.21 1.54
CA VAL A 37 1.04 9.51 1.50
C VAL A 37 0.48 9.83 2.89
N THR A 38 0.99 10.92 3.46
CA THR A 38 0.55 11.41 4.77
C THR A 38 -0.80 12.14 4.68
N PRO A 39 -1.57 12.25 5.79
CA PRO A 39 -2.82 13.00 5.81
C PRO A 39 -2.71 14.42 5.25
N PRO A 40 -1.71 15.25 5.64
CA PRO A 40 -1.55 16.60 5.08
C PRO A 40 -1.27 16.60 3.57
N LEU A 41 -0.55 15.58 3.06
CA LEU A 41 -0.27 15.46 1.64
C LEU A 41 -1.53 15.07 0.87
N LEU A 42 -2.32 14.11 1.36
CA LEU A 42 -3.55 13.67 0.72
C LEU A 42 -4.62 14.77 0.67
N LEU A 43 -4.68 15.64 1.67
CA LEU A 43 -5.62 16.78 1.69
C LEU A 43 -5.25 17.91 0.71
N ASN A 44 -4.10 17.85 0.08
CA ASN A 44 -3.73 18.86 -0.91
C ASN A 44 -4.47 18.60 -2.23
N GLU A 45 -5.36 19.51 -2.59
CA GLU A 45 -6.20 19.40 -3.81
C GLU A 45 -5.38 19.28 -5.11
N ASN A 46 -4.14 19.75 -5.12
CA ASN A 46 -3.25 19.66 -6.27
C ASN A 46 -2.47 18.33 -6.34
N LEU A 47 -2.53 17.47 -5.30
CA LEU A 47 -1.76 16.22 -5.27
C LEU A 47 -2.04 15.33 -6.48
N PRO A 48 -3.29 15.03 -6.87
CA PRO A 48 -3.55 14.14 -8.00
C PRO A 48 -2.93 14.64 -9.30
N ASN A 49 -3.10 15.94 -9.60
CA ASN A 49 -2.52 16.53 -10.79
C ASN A 49 -1.00 16.50 -10.78
N ARG A 50 -0.38 16.79 -9.63
CA ARG A 50 1.08 16.74 -9.49
C ARG A 50 1.63 15.33 -9.66
N LEU A 51 0.96 14.31 -9.12
CA LEU A 51 1.36 12.92 -9.34
C LEU A 51 1.22 12.51 -10.81
N LEU A 52 0.14 12.92 -11.47
CA LEU A 52 -0.06 12.68 -12.91
C LEU A 52 1.00 13.38 -13.77
N GLU A 53 1.36 14.62 -13.45
CA GLU A 53 2.46 15.32 -14.12
C GLU A 53 3.81 14.60 -13.92
N LEU A 54 4.07 14.07 -12.71
CA LEU A 54 5.26 13.29 -12.42
C LEU A 54 5.31 12.00 -13.23
N THR A 55 4.21 11.23 -13.29
CA THR A 55 4.14 9.99 -14.08
C THR A 55 4.36 10.27 -15.56
N ASN A 56 3.74 11.33 -16.10
CA ASN A 56 3.94 11.73 -17.50
C ASN A 56 5.40 12.11 -17.79
N ARG A 57 6.02 12.95 -16.93
CA ARG A 57 7.41 13.38 -17.06
C ARG A 57 8.39 12.22 -16.99
N LEU A 58 8.11 11.23 -16.12
CA LEU A 58 8.97 10.06 -15.89
C LEU A 58 8.63 8.87 -16.80
N SER A 59 7.62 9.00 -17.66
CA SER A 59 7.12 7.92 -18.53
C SER A 59 6.75 6.65 -17.76
N ILE A 60 6.10 6.83 -16.59
CA ILE A 60 5.58 5.75 -15.74
C ILE A 60 4.07 5.65 -15.97
N ASP A 61 3.55 4.44 -16.17
CA ASP A 61 2.10 4.22 -16.18
C ASP A 61 1.55 4.43 -14.75
N PRO A 62 0.48 5.25 -14.54
CA PRO A 62 -0.10 5.44 -13.21
C PRO A 62 -0.44 4.15 -12.46
N ASN A 63 -0.83 3.09 -13.16
CA ASN A 63 -1.11 1.77 -12.56
C ASN A 63 0.13 1.06 -12.00
N ARG A 64 1.30 1.61 -12.18
CA ARG A 64 2.57 1.16 -11.59
C ARG A 64 2.99 1.97 -10.36
N ILE A 65 2.15 2.90 -9.94
CA ILE A 65 2.33 3.67 -8.70
C ILE A 65 1.20 3.31 -7.75
N CYS A 66 1.55 2.82 -6.56
CA CYS A 66 0.62 2.51 -5.50
C CYS A 66 0.74 3.56 -4.38
N ILE A 67 -0.36 4.23 -4.09
CA ILE A 67 -0.48 5.21 -3.01
C ILE A 67 -0.82 4.44 -1.74
N GLU A 68 0.11 4.41 -0.79
CA GLU A 68 -0.10 3.78 0.52
C GLU A 68 -0.65 4.80 1.51
N ILE A 69 -1.76 4.47 2.13
CA ILE A 69 -2.46 5.28 3.14
C ILE A 69 -2.66 4.44 4.39
N SER A 70 -2.37 5.01 5.55
CA SER A 70 -2.63 4.32 6.82
C SER A 70 -4.12 4.27 7.13
N GLU A 71 -4.60 3.12 7.62
CA GLU A 71 -5.98 2.93 8.08
C GLU A 71 -6.42 4.01 9.07
N SER A 72 -5.53 4.45 9.96
CA SER A 72 -5.80 5.47 10.97
C SER A 72 -6.27 6.81 10.42
N MET A 73 -6.05 7.10 9.14
CA MET A 73 -6.49 8.34 8.49
C MET A 73 -8.02 8.46 8.45
N PHE A 74 -8.75 7.34 8.46
CA PHE A 74 -10.21 7.32 8.30
C PHE A 74 -10.97 7.42 9.63
N VAL A 75 -10.28 7.43 10.76
CA VAL A 75 -10.94 7.50 12.09
C VAL A 75 -11.71 8.81 12.33
N HIS A 76 -11.34 9.91 11.68
CA HIS A 76 -11.90 11.24 11.98
C HIS A 76 -12.26 12.13 10.78
N SER A 77 -12.03 11.73 9.52
CA SER A 77 -12.15 12.66 8.37
C SER A 77 -12.43 11.94 7.05
N GLU A 78 -13.36 11.00 7.03
CA GLU A 78 -13.59 10.08 5.89
C GLU A 78 -13.89 10.79 4.56
N ASP A 79 -14.82 11.74 4.53
CA ASP A 79 -15.29 12.36 3.28
C ASP A 79 -14.21 13.13 2.51
N LEU A 80 -13.31 13.81 3.22
CA LEU A 80 -12.27 14.63 2.59
C LEU A 80 -11.23 13.75 1.88
N TYR A 81 -10.85 12.64 2.50
CA TYR A 81 -9.87 11.71 1.91
C TYR A 81 -10.48 10.93 0.75
N LEU A 82 -11.74 10.50 0.87
CA LEU A 82 -12.43 9.71 -0.15
C LEU A 82 -12.49 10.41 -1.51
N HIS A 83 -12.73 11.73 -1.52
CA HIS A 83 -12.74 12.49 -2.75
C HIS A 83 -11.39 12.43 -3.48
N GLN A 84 -10.29 12.65 -2.75
CA GLN A 84 -8.94 12.60 -3.31
C GLN A 84 -8.56 11.19 -3.79
N LEU A 85 -8.89 10.16 -3.00
CA LEU A 85 -8.62 8.77 -3.37
C LEU A 85 -9.38 8.34 -4.63
N ASN A 86 -10.66 8.73 -4.74
CA ASN A 86 -11.44 8.47 -5.95
C ASN A 86 -10.84 9.20 -7.17
N THR A 87 -10.36 10.42 -6.99
CA THR A 87 -9.68 11.16 -8.06
C THR A 87 -8.42 10.43 -8.53
N LEU A 88 -7.57 9.99 -7.59
CA LEU A 88 -6.37 9.21 -7.90
C LEU A 88 -6.69 7.88 -8.59
N LYS A 89 -7.73 7.17 -8.13
CA LYS A 89 -8.21 5.94 -8.77
C LYS A 89 -8.65 6.19 -10.21
N ASN A 90 -9.42 7.24 -10.46
CA ASN A 90 -9.88 7.60 -11.81
C ASN A 90 -8.71 8.00 -12.74
N MET A 91 -7.59 8.46 -12.19
CA MET A 91 -6.35 8.71 -12.92
C MET A 91 -5.51 7.44 -13.17
N GLY A 92 -5.93 6.28 -12.63
CA GLY A 92 -5.28 4.99 -12.84
C GLY A 92 -4.27 4.58 -11.75
N PHE A 93 -4.09 5.37 -10.69
CA PHE A 93 -3.22 4.99 -9.57
C PHE A 93 -3.80 3.82 -8.78
N LEU A 94 -2.94 2.95 -8.26
CA LEU A 94 -3.32 1.95 -7.27
C LEU A 94 -3.38 2.58 -5.87
N ILE A 95 -4.30 2.08 -5.05
CA ILE A 95 -4.44 2.49 -3.65
C ILE A 95 -4.22 1.28 -2.76
N ALA A 96 -3.36 1.43 -1.75
CA ALA A 96 -3.19 0.44 -0.70
C ALA A 96 -3.60 1.01 0.67
N ILE A 97 -4.36 0.23 1.43
CA ILE A 97 -4.57 0.46 2.86
C ILE A 97 -3.43 -0.22 3.58
N ASP A 98 -2.65 0.54 4.33
CA ASP A 98 -1.50 0.08 5.10
C ASP A 98 -1.83 -0.06 6.60
N ASP A 99 -1.06 -0.88 7.31
CA ASP A 99 -1.19 -1.15 8.75
C ASP A 99 -2.56 -1.70 9.19
N PHE A 100 -3.30 -2.40 8.31
CA PHE A 100 -4.61 -2.96 8.64
C PHE A 100 -4.49 -4.10 9.67
N GLY A 101 -5.34 -4.03 10.70
CA GLY A 101 -5.32 -5.01 11.78
C GLY A 101 -4.56 -4.54 13.02
N ASN A 102 -4.10 -3.29 13.05
CA ASN A 102 -3.60 -2.62 14.24
C ASN A 102 -4.77 -2.24 15.18
N GLU A 103 -4.50 -1.63 16.33
CA GLU A 103 -5.43 -1.49 17.48
C GLU A 103 -6.81 -0.86 17.20
N TYR A 104 -7.01 -0.19 16.06
CA TYR A 104 -8.22 0.58 15.73
C TYR A 104 -8.88 0.18 14.41
N SER A 105 -8.64 -1.02 13.90
CA SER A 105 -9.16 -1.46 12.60
C SER A 105 -10.68 -1.45 12.52
N SER A 106 -11.21 -0.71 11.56
CA SER A 106 -12.63 -0.66 11.24
C SER A 106 -12.92 -1.34 9.90
N LEU A 107 -13.79 -2.34 9.92
CA LEU A 107 -14.24 -2.98 8.66
C LEU A 107 -14.98 -2.00 7.74
N SER A 108 -15.48 -0.87 8.26
CA SER A 108 -16.12 0.16 7.44
C SER A 108 -15.15 0.78 6.42
N VAL A 109 -13.87 0.85 6.73
CA VAL A 109 -12.84 1.35 5.82
C VAL A 109 -12.77 0.51 4.54
N LEU A 110 -12.96 -0.81 4.66
CA LEU A 110 -12.93 -1.74 3.51
C LEU A 110 -14.11 -1.55 2.55
N ASP A 111 -15.23 -1.02 3.05
CA ASP A 111 -16.41 -0.73 2.23
C ASP A 111 -16.35 0.65 1.55
N GLN A 112 -15.74 1.62 2.22
CA GLN A 112 -15.75 3.02 1.82
C GLN A 112 -14.56 3.41 0.94
N VAL A 113 -13.38 2.87 1.23
CA VAL A 113 -12.13 3.25 0.54
C VAL A 113 -12.00 2.51 -0.78
N PRO A 114 -11.72 3.22 -1.90
CA PRO A 114 -11.54 2.59 -3.22
C PRO A 114 -10.15 1.94 -3.36
N PHE A 115 -9.80 1.01 -2.46
CA PHE A 115 -8.48 0.37 -2.46
C PHE A 115 -8.37 -0.78 -3.49
N ASP A 116 -7.14 -1.14 -3.83
CA ASP A 116 -6.77 -2.31 -4.62
C ASP A 116 -6.02 -3.34 -3.79
N ILE A 117 -5.27 -2.85 -2.80
CA ILE A 117 -4.36 -3.65 -1.99
C ILE A 117 -4.66 -3.42 -0.51
N LEU A 118 -4.74 -4.50 0.26
CA LEU A 118 -4.87 -4.49 1.71
C LEU A 118 -3.62 -5.10 2.32
N LYS A 119 -2.85 -4.32 3.07
CA LYS A 119 -1.63 -4.75 3.74
C LYS A 119 -1.95 -5.04 5.21
N ILE A 120 -1.80 -6.30 5.59
CA ILE A 120 -2.12 -6.77 6.95
C ILE A 120 -0.88 -6.60 7.83
N ASP A 121 -1.03 -5.81 8.87
CA ASP A 121 0.05 -5.42 9.77
C ASP A 121 0.71 -6.61 10.49
N LYS A 122 1.99 -6.47 10.76
CA LYS A 122 2.81 -7.42 11.51
C LYS A 122 2.20 -7.80 12.87
N LEU A 123 1.55 -6.87 13.58
CA LEU A 123 0.95 -7.16 14.89
C LEU A 123 -0.20 -8.16 14.79
N PHE A 124 -0.96 -8.09 13.70
CA PHE A 124 -1.97 -9.10 13.38
C PHE A 124 -1.31 -10.44 13.02
N ILE A 125 -0.32 -10.40 12.13
CA ILE A 125 0.38 -11.61 11.64
C ILE A 125 1.09 -12.34 12.78
N ASN A 126 1.63 -11.65 13.76
CA ASN A 126 2.26 -12.27 14.94
C ASN A 126 1.29 -13.09 15.81
N LYS A 127 -0.01 -12.89 15.63
CA LYS A 127 -1.06 -13.64 16.35
C LYS A 127 -1.76 -14.67 15.46
N ILE A 128 -1.23 -14.91 14.24
CA ILE A 128 -1.89 -15.74 13.21
C ILE A 128 -2.07 -17.21 13.65
N ASP A 129 -1.34 -17.69 14.64
CA ASP A 129 -1.50 -19.04 15.19
C ASP A 129 -2.82 -19.24 15.94
N SER A 130 -3.45 -18.15 16.44
CA SER A 130 -4.72 -18.25 17.12
C SER A 130 -5.87 -18.54 16.15
N LEU A 131 -6.84 -19.35 16.60
CA LEU A 131 -8.03 -19.67 15.80
C LEU A 131 -8.76 -18.41 15.32
N LEU A 132 -8.92 -17.43 16.20
CA LEU A 132 -9.60 -16.17 15.86
C LEU A 132 -8.93 -15.43 14.70
N HIS A 133 -7.58 -15.26 14.76
CA HIS A 133 -6.84 -14.56 13.70
C HIS A 133 -6.83 -15.35 12.38
N LYS A 134 -6.79 -16.67 12.44
CA LYS A 134 -6.95 -17.53 11.26
C LYS A 134 -8.31 -17.34 10.58
N GLU A 135 -9.40 -17.33 11.36
CA GLU A 135 -10.75 -17.15 10.80
C GLU A 135 -10.96 -15.74 10.23
N ILE A 136 -10.43 -14.71 10.90
CA ILE A 136 -10.46 -13.34 10.38
C ILE A 136 -9.68 -13.27 9.06
N MET A 137 -8.46 -13.82 9.02
CA MET A 137 -7.63 -13.84 7.80
C MET A 137 -8.30 -14.57 6.65
N ASN A 138 -8.88 -15.74 6.91
CA ASN A 138 -9.67 -16.50 5.94
C ASN A 138 -10.82 -15.66 5.36
N THR A 139 -11.50 -14.91 6.23
CA THR A 139 -12.61 -14.05 5.81
C THR A 139 -12.13 -12.91 4.94
N LEU A 140 -11.06 -12.22 5.34
CA LEU A 140 -10.45 -11.14 4.56
C LEU A 140 -10.00 -11.63 3.18
N ILE A 141 -9.34 -12.80 3.11
CA ILE A 141 -8.91 -13.40 1.84
C ILE A 141 -10.10 -13.72 0.93
N LYS A 142 -11.17 -14.29 1.48
CA LYS A 142 -12.38 -14.60 0.68
C LYS A 142 -13.03 -13.33 0.14
N VAL A 143 -13.20 -12.32 0.98
CA VAL A 143 -13.79 -11.03 0.58
C VAL A 143 -12.92 -10.35 -0.48
N SER A 144 -11.62 -10.29 -0.29
CA SER A 144 -10.69 -9.67 -1.24
C SER A 144 -10.73 -10.35 -2.60
N ARG A 145 -10.73 -11.69 -2.63
CA ARG A 145 -10.86 -12.44 -3.89
C ARG A 145 -12.18 -12.18 -4.62
N SER A 146 -13.29 -12.10 -3.87
CA SER A 146 -14.61 -11.83 -4.48
C SER A 146 -14.73 -10.40 -5.03
N SER A 147 -13.89 -9.49 -4.56
CA SER A 147 -13.87 -8.07 -4.94
C SER A 147 -12.67 -7.70 -5.82
N ASP A 148 -11.91 -8.70 -6.31
CA ASP A 148 -10.71 -8.51 -7.14
C ASP A 148 -9.64 -7.63 -6.46
N LYS A 149 -9.45 -7.83 -5.13
CA LYS A 149 -8.47 -7.13 -4.31
C LYS A 149 -7.30 -8.02 -3.94
N ILE A 150 -6.14 -7.43 -3.70
CA ILE A 150 -4.92 -8.12 -3.28
C ILE A 150 -4.75 -7.98 -1.77
N ILE A 151 -4.40 -9.08 -1.09
CA ILE A 151 -3.92 -9.03 0.30
C ILE A 151 -2.43 -9.29 0.32
N ILE A 152 -1.71 -8.43 1.06
CA ILE A 152 -0.29 -8.59 1.37
C ILE A 152 -0.16 -8.78 2.88
N ALA A 153 0.46 -9.87 3.31
CA ALA A 153 0.81 -10.08 4.71
C ALA A 153 2.20 -9.50 4.99
N GLU A 154 2.28 -8.61 5.98
CA GLU A 154 3.50 -7.91 6.32
C GLU A 154 4.22 -8.47 7.55
N GLY A 155 5.51 -8.14 7.66
CA GLY A 155 6.33 -8.54 8.80
C GLY A 155 6.54 -10.04 8.94
N ILE A 156 6.56 -10.77 7.83
CA ILE A 156 6.86 -12.21 7.83
C ILE A 156 8.32 -12.41 8.20
N GLU A 157 8.58 -13.11 9.31
CA GLU A 157 9.91 -13.34 9.84
C GLU A 157 10.31 -14.83 9.84
N THR A 158 9.32 -15.76 9.75
CA THR A 158 9.55 -17.20 9.82
C THR A 158 8.89 -17.95 8.68
N GLU A 159 9.49 -19.08 8.28
CA GLU A 159 8.91 -19.99 7.28
C GLU A 159 7.55 -20.52 7.74
N LEU A 160 7.39 -20.80 9.03
CA LEU A 160 6.13 -21.28 9.58
C LEU A 160 4.97 -20.27 9.38
N GLN A 161 5.23 -18.97 9.58
CA GLN A 161 4.25 -17.93 9.28
C GLN A 161 3.88 -17.93 7.78
N SER A 162 4.89 -18.02 6.92
CA SER A 162 4.70 -18.05 5.47
C SER A 162 3.87 -19.26 5.03
N GLU A 163 4.23 -20.47 5.47
CA GLU A 163 3.51 -21.70 5.14
C GLU A 163 2.05 -21.66 5.59
N LEU A 164 1.81 -21.19 6.81
CA LEU A 164 0.46 -21.04 7.34
C LEU A 164 -0.37 -20.08 6.49
N LEU A 165 0.16 -18.90 6.15
CA LEU A 165 -0.53 -17.92 5.33
C LEU A 165 -0.79 -18.43 3.90
N LEU A 166 0.17 -19.15 3.30
CA LEU A 166 -0.02 -19.82 2.02
C LEU A 166 -1.15 -20.86 2.10
N SER A 167 -1.22 -21.64 3.18
CA SER A 167 -2.29 -22.64 3.38
C SER A 167 -3.68 -22.00 3.49
N LEU A 168 -3.76 -20.77 4.02
CA LEU A 168 -4.97 -19.94 4.08
C LEU A 168 -5.29 -19.29 2.72
N GLY A 169 -4.32 -19.27 1.80
CA GLY A 169 -4.45 -18.70 0.46
C GLY A 169 -4.00 -17.25 0.33
N CYS A 170 -3.28 -16.71 1.30
CA CYS A 170 -2.52 -15.48 1.14
C CYS A 170 -1.23 -15.81 0.38
N HIS A 171 -1.02 -15.20 -0.78
CA HIS A 171 0.12 -15.48 -1.66
C HIS A 171 1.15 -14.35 -1.74
N TYR A 172 0.82 -13.17 -1.25
CA TYR A 172 1.72 -12.04 -1.25
C TYR A 172 2.21 -11.77 0.17
N HIS A 173 3.52 -11.82 0.34
CA HIS A 173 4.17 -11.67 1.63
C HIS A 173 5.27 -10.64 1.55
N GLN A 174 5.44 -9.87 2.62
CA GLN A 174 6.54 -8.94 2.82
C GLN A 174 7.14 -9.14 4.21
N GLY A 175 8.46 -9.18 4.32
CA GLY A 175 9.11 -9.31 5.63
C GLY A 175 10.56 -9.74 5.56
N TYR A 176 11.19 -9.81 6.74
CA TYR A 176 12.61 -10.12 6.88
C TYR A 176 12.97 -11.57 6.51
N LEU A 177 11.99 -12.45 6.45
CA LEU A 177 12.20 -13.79 5.90
C LEU A 177 12.74 -13.72 4.46
N TYR A 178 12.25 -12.76 3.65
CA TYR A 178 12.61 -12.63 2.25
C TYR A 178 13.79 -11.68 2.04
N SER A 179 13.70 -10.48 2.60
CA SER A 179 14.77 -9.48 2.52
C SER A 179 14.59 -8.40 3.58
N ARG A 180 15.71 -7.90 4.09
CA ARG A 180 15.71 -6.64 4.84
C ARG A 180 15.68 -5.45 3.88
N PRO A 181 15.19 -4.26 4.31
CA PRO A 181 15.26 -3.05 3.51
C PRO A 181 16.70 -2.78 3.04
N ARG A 182 16.84 -2.50 1.75
CA ARG A 182 18.13 -2.16 1.14
C ARG A 182 17.93 -1.05 0.11
N LYS A 183 19.01 -0.37 -0.23
CA LYS A 183 18.96 0.59 -1.33
C LYS A 183 18.61 -0.14 -2.63
N LEU A 184 17.75 0.48 -3.43
CA LEU A 184 17.32 -0.08 -4.70
C LEU A 184 18.44 -0.03 -5.74
N ILE A 185 19.29 1.00 -5.64
CA ILE A 185 20.47 1.23 -6.47
C ILE A 185 21.67 1.32 -5.52
N ASP A 186 22.60 0.39 -5.62
CA ASP A 186 23.94 0.56 -5.06
C ASP A 186 24.73 1.42 -6.04
N ASN A 187 25.18 2.59 -5.55
CA ASN A 187 26.10 3.46 -6.28
C ASN A 187 27.49 2.83 -6.38
#